data_1ca0937a8ca865e6f1ffc125f51fd1ab
#
_entry.id   1ca0937a8ca865e6f1ffc125f51fd1ab
#
_cell.length_a   1.000
_cell.length_b   1.000
_cell.length_c   1.000
_cell.angle_alpha   90.00
_cell.angle_beta   90.00
_cell.angle_gamma   90.00
#
_symmetry.space_group_name_H-M   'P 1'
#
loop_
_entity.id
_entity.type
_entity.pdbx_description
1 polymer ?
#
loop_
_entity_poly.entity_id
_entity_poly.type
_entity_poly.pdbx_seq_one_letter_code
_entity_poly.pdbx_strand_id
1 'polypeptide(L)'
;MSNTLLISLAVLGILGGLLAVVLYFVAQKFKVEENPLIDEAEACLPGANCGGCGFAGCRALAEACVKQAAEKGNIDGLMCPGTDMGKVAAVLGLTAAAFEPKIAVVRCNGSCQNSPAKVHYEGADICAFATTLYAGEGGCSKGCLGLGDCVKKCNFDALHIDKETGLPVVDPDKCVGCGVCAKTCPRG
;
A
#
# COMPACT_ATOMS: atom_id res chain seq x y z
N MET A 1 44.13 -5.80 -41.75
CA MET A 1 43.26 -6.08 -40.59
C MET A 1 43.47 -5.10 -39.43
N SER A 2 44.69 -4.60 -39.20
CA SER A 2 44.94 -3.64 -38.09
C SER A 2 44.24 -2.28 -38.25
N ASN A 3 44.20 -1.72 -39.47
CA ASN A 3 43.62 -0.38 -39.70
C ASN A 3 42.08 -0.35 -39.54
N THR A 4 41.39 -1.42 -39.95
CA THR A 4 39.91 -1.51 -39.74
C THR A 4 39.54 -1.62 -38.31
N LEU A 5 40.33 -2.34 -37.49
CA LEU A 5 40.16 -2.44 -36.04
C LEU A 5 40.38 -1.08 -35.35
N LEU A 6 41.41 -0.34 -35.73
CA LEU A 6 41.68 1.00 -35.19
C LEU A 6 40.59 2.01 -35.55
N ILE A 7 40.10 1.97 -36.79
CA ILE A 7 39.01 2.86 -37.25
C ILE A 7 37.71 2.54 -36.50
N SER A 8 37.37 1.26 -36.35
CA SER A 8 36.15 0.87 -35.62
C SER A 8 36.19 1.27 -34.13
N LEU A 9 37.35 1.13 -33.48
CA LEU A 9 37.56 1.55 -32.11
C LEU A 9 37.46 3.08 -31.94
N ALA A 10 38.02 3.83 -32.89
CA ALA A 10 37.95 5.29 -32.91
C ALA A 10 36.49 5.78 -33.10
N VAL A 11 35.74 5.18 -34.03
CA VAL A 11 34.35 5.53 -34.31
C VAL A 11 33.46 5.23 -33.08
N LEU A 12 33.61 4.04 -32.46
CA LEU A 12 32.88 3.66 -31.24
C LEU A 12 33.21 4.59 -30.07
N GLY A 13 34.50 4.95 -29.93
CA GLY A 13 34.93 5.88 -28.87
C GLY A 13 34.34 7.28 -29.04
N ILE A 14 34.34 7.82 -30.26
CA ILE A 14 33.76 9.13 -30.57
C ILE A 14 32.24 9.10 -30.35
N LEU A 15 31.56 8.06 -30.83
CA LEU A 15 30.12 7.92 -30.71
C LEU A 15 29.70 7.77 -29.22
N GLY A 16 30.43 6.93 -28.47
CA GLY A 16 30.19 6.75 -27.02
C GLY A 16 30.47 8.02 -26.22
N GLY A 17 31.53 8.75 -26.55
CA GLY A 17 31.84 10.03 -25.94
C GLY A 17 30.78 11.10 -26.21
N LEU A 18 30.28 11.19 -27.43
CA LEU A 18 29.20 12.10 -27.80
C LEU A 18 27.89 11.78 -27.06
N LEU A 19 27.54 10.49 -26.98
CA LEU A 19 26.36 10.04 -26.22
C LEU A 19 26.50 10.34 -24.75
N ALA A 20 27.65 10.12 -24.14
CA ALA A 20 27.92 10.42 -22.75
C ALA A 20 27.75 11.91 -22.43
N VAL A 21 28.26 12.79 -23.32
CA VAL A 21 28.11 14.25 -23.17
C VAL A 21 26.65 14.66 -23.28
N VAL A 22 25.90 14.12 -24.25
CA VAL A 22 24.47 14.40 -24.39
C VAL A 22 23.71 13.95 -23.14
N LEU A 23 23.94 12.73 -22.65
CA LEU A 23 23.31 12.21 -21.44
C LEU A 23 23.67 13.04 -20.20
N TYR A 24 24.90 13.51 -20.10
CA TYR A 24 25.33 14.40 -19.02
C TYR A 24 24.53 15.71 -19.01
N PHE A 25 24.39 16.38 -20.17
CA PHE A 25 23.60 17.60 -20.26
C PHE A 25 22.11 17.37 -20.01
N VAL A 26 21.55 16.26 -20.52
CA VAL A 26 20.17 15.87 -20.24
C VAL A 26 19.97 15.63 -18.74
N ALA A 27 20.85 14.88 -18.09
CA ALA A 27 20.79 14.62 -16.66
C ALA A 27 20.88 15.90 -15.83
N GLN A 28 21.76 16.83 -16.21
CA GLN A 28 21.87 18.14 -15.56
C GLN A 28 20.58 18.98 -15.71
N LYS A 29 20.01 18.99 -16.91
CA LYS A 29 18.81 19.79 -17.22
C LYS A 29 17.54 19.22 -16.55
N PHE A 30 17.47 17.91 -16.38
CA PHE A 30 16.35 17.19 -15.76
C PHE A 30 16.64 16.76 -14.31
N LYS A 31 17.68 17.34 -13.68
CA LYS A 31 17.94 17.09 -12.27
C LYS A 31 16.75 17.60 -11.45
N VAL A 32 15.97 16.67 -10.91
CA VAL A 32 14.92 16.97 -9.95
C VAL A 32 15.58 17.20 -8.60
N GLU A 33 15.49 18.40 -8.08
CA GLU A 33 15.90 18.68 -6.70
C GLU A 33 14.77 18.21 -5.78
N GLU A 34 14.94 17.02 -5.22
CA GLU A 34 14.02 16.52 -4.20
C GLU A 34 14.27 17.24 -2.88
N ASN A 35 13.20 17.63 -2.22
CA ASN A 35 13.29 18.28 -0.92
C ASN A 35 13.69 17.21 0.13
N PRO A 36 14.80 17.35 0.87
CA PRO A 36 15.24 16.37 1.87
C PRO A 36 14.20 16.10 2.95
N LEU A 37 13.31 17.05 3.22
CA LEU A 37 12.19 16.86 4.16
C LEU A 37 11.23 15.74 3.73
N ILE A 38 11.18 15.39 2.43
CA ILE A 38 10.35 14.28 1.96
C ILE A 38 10.91 12.96 2.47
N ASP A 39 12.23 12.77 2.40
CA ASP A 39 12.89 11.55 2.87
C ASP A 39 12.77 11.41 4.40
N GLU A 40 12.91 12.52 5.14
CA GLU A 40 12.73 12.55 6.59
C GLU A 40 11.27 12.25 6.99
N ALA A 41 10.30 12.82 6.28
CA ALA A 41 8.88 12.54 6.49
C ALA A 41 8.53 11.10 6.13
N GLU A 42 9.08 10.56 5.04
CA GLU A 42 8.90 9.16 4.64
C GLU A 42 9.46 8.19 5.68
N ALA A 43 10.62 8.49 6.28
CA ALA A 43 11.22 7.68 7.34
C ALA A 43 10.34 7.57 8.60
N CYS A 44 9.45 8.54 8.83
CA CYS A 44 8.47 8.48 9.92
C CYS A 44 7.25 7.62 9.58
N LEU A 45 7.08 7.20 8.32
CA LEU A 45 5.97 6.39 7.87
C LEU A 45 6.31 4.89 7.94
N PRO A 46 5.32 3.99 8.02
CA PRO A 46 5.57 2.55 8.23
C PRO A 46 6.18 1.84 7.02
N GLY A 47 6.34 2.49 5.88
CA GLY A 47 6.92 1.89 4.65
C GLY A 47 6.09 0.79 3.99
N ALA A 48 4.92 0.48 4.50
CA ALA A 48 4.08 -0.63 4.05
C ALA A 48 3.46 -0.42 2.66
N ASN A 49 3.45 0.82 2.13
CA ASN A 49 2.88 1.18 0.84
C ASN A 49 1.47 0.61 0.58
N CYS A 50 0.66 0.48 1.66
CA CYS A 50 -0.63 -0.22 1.65
C CYS A 50 -1.75 0.55 0.93
N GLY A 51 -1.57 1.84 0.63
CA GLY A 51 -2.59 2.68 0.00
C GLY A 51 -3.81 3.01 0.89
N GLY A 52 -3.79 2.63 2.17
CA GLY A 52 -4.90 2.86 3.10
C GLY A 52 -5.21 4.33 3.34
N CYS A 53 -4.21 5.19 3.23
CA CYS A 53 -4.32 6.65 3.30
C CYS A 53 -4.91 7.30 2.02
N GLY A 54 -5.11 6.53 0.94
CA GLY A 54 -5.59 7.03 -0.36
C GLY A 54 -4.48 7.46 -1.32
N PHE A 55 -3.23 7.41 -0.92
CA PHE A 55 -2.05 7.69 -1.76
C PHE A 55 -1.44 6.40 -2.31
N ALA A 56 -0.70 6.52 -3.42
CA ALA A 56 -0.10 5.37 -4.10
C ALA A 56 0.99 4.65 -3.27
N GLY A 57 1.53 5.32 -2.24
CA GLY A 57 2.54 4.77 -1.33
C GLY A 57 2.93 5.79 -0.26
N CYS A 58 3.82 5.38 0.65
CA CYS A 58 4.27 6.24 1.75
C CYS A 58 5.01 7.48 1.24
N ARG A 59 5.82 7.35 0.19
CA ARG A 59 6.51 8.50 -0.42
C ARG A 59 5.52 9.53 -0.97
N ALA A 60 4.47 9.11 -1.68
CA ALA A 60 3.46 10.01 -2.21
C ALA A 60 2.69 10.76 -1.10
N LEU A 61 2.47 10.12 0.05
CA LEU A 61 1.92 10.79 1.23
C LEU A 61 2.92 11.79 1.82
N ALA A 62 4.20 11.43 1.94
CA ALA A 62 5.25 12.32 2.44
C ALA A 62 5.37 13.59 1.56
N GLU A 63 5.38 13.43 0.24
CA GLU A 63 5.37 14.55 -0.72
C GLU A 63 4.16 15.46 -0.52
N ALA A 64 2.96 14.86 -0.36
CA ALA A 64 1.73 15.61 -0.10
C ALA A 64 1.80 16.38 1.23
N CYS A 65 2.35 15.77 2.29
CA CYS A 65 2.55 16.42 3.59
C CYS A 65 3.51 17.61 3.49
N VAL A 66 4.66 17.44 2.85
CA VAL A 66 5.66 18.51 2.67
C VAL A 66 5.07 19.64 1.82
N LYS A 67 4.38 19.32 0.74
CA LYS A 67 3.74 20.31 -0.12
C LYS A 67 2.65 21.08 0.62
N GLN A 68 1.76 20.42 1.33
CA GLN A 68 0.69 21.05 2.09
C GLN A 68 1.24 21.89 3.26
N ALA A 69 2.30 21.42 3.93
CA ALA A 69 3.00 22.16 4.96
C ALA A 69 3.58 23.48 4.42
N ALA A 70 4.17 23.45 3.23
CA ALA A 70 4.72 24.63 2.57
C ALA A 70 3.62 25.61 2.11
N GLU A 71 2.47 25.11 1.62
CA GLU A 71 1.38 25.94 1.09
C GLU A 71 0.46 26.50 2.18
N LYS A 72 0.12 25.69 3.18
CA LYS A 72 -0.92 26.00 4.18
C LYS A 72 -0.41 26.09 5.62
N GLY A 73 0.84 25.70 5.87
CA GLY A 73 1.37 25.65 7.24
C GLY A 73 0.74 24.60 8.14
N ASN A 74 0.03 23.62 7.58
CA ASN A 74 -0.57 22.51 8.31
C ASN A 74 -0.58 21.23 7.46
N ILE A 75 -0.87 20.09 8.10
CA ILE A 75 -1.05 18.79 7.44
C ILE A 75 -2.44 18.22 7.67
N ASP A 76 -3.43 19.08 7.92
CA ASP A 76 -4.80 18.67 8.22
C ASP A 76 -5.44 17.92 7.04
N GLY A 77 -6.09 16.79 7.34
CA GLY A 77 -6.70 15.93 6.34
C GLY A 77 -5.75 14.93 5.68
N LEU A 78 -4.43 15.05 5.88
CA LEU A 78 -3.46 14.04 5.47
C LEU A 78 -3.20 13.12 6.66
N MET A 79 -3.48 11.81 6.49
CA MET A 79 -3.43 10.86 7.59
C MET A 79 -2.89 9.52 7.12
N CYS A 80 -1.96 8.95 7.89
CA CYS A 80 -1.56 7.55 7.75
C CYS A 80 -2.07 6.77 8.96
N PRO A 81 -2.98 5.78 8.78
CA PRO A 81 -3.47 4.98 9.89
C PRO A 81 -2.38 4.19 10.62
N GLY A 82 -1.27 3.88 9.95
CA GLY A 82 -0.18 3.08 10.48
C GLY A 82 0.90 3.85 11.24
N THR A 83 0.75 5.17 11.42
CA THR A 83 1.75 5.97 12.14
C THR A 83 1.12 7.13 12.90
N ASP A 84 1.83 7.59 13.92
CA ASP A 84 1.48 8.82 14.62
C ASP A 84 1.90 10.02 13.74
N MET A 85 0.91 10.73 13.18
CA MET A 85 1.14 11.92 12.35
C MET A 85 1.81 13.06 13.11
N GLY A 86 1.82 13.00 14.46
CA GLY A 86 2.59 13.92 15.30
C GLY A 86 4.08 13.88 15.01
N LYS A 87 4.64 12.72 14.70
CA LYS A 87 6.05 12.56 14.31
C LYS A 87 6.35 13.23 12.97
N VAL A 88 5.46 13.05 11.99
CA VAL A 88 5.60 13.68 10.67
C VAL A 88 5.48 15.20 10.79
N ALA A 89 4.51 15.67 11.59
CA ALA A 89 4.33 17.09 11.87
C ALA A 89 5.55 17.70 12.57
N ALA A 90 6.14 17.00 13.53
CA ALA A 90 7.34 17.47 14.24
C ALA A 90 8.53 17.66 13.29
N VAL A 91 8.75 16.73 12.33
CA VAL A 91 9.76 16.86 11.27
C VAL A 91 9.51 18.09 10.40
N LEU A 92 8.23 18.40 10.14
CA LEU A 92 7.84 19.56 9.34
C LEU A 92 7.74 20.86 10.17
N GLY A 93 8.05 20.81 11.49
CA GLY A 93 7.94 21.97 12.38
C GLY A 93 6.52 22.42 12.68
N LEU A 94 5.54 21.51 12.55
CA LEU A 94 4.11 21.77 12.71
C LEU A 94 3.52 21.07 13.93
N THR A 95 2.35 21.53 14.39
CA THR A 95 1.54 20.82 15.38
C THR A 95 0.50 19.99 14.67
N ALA A 96 0.46 18.67 14.93
CA ALA A 96 -0.54 17.79 14.38
C ALA A 96 -1.81 17.74 15.25
N ALA A 97 -2.96 17.54 14.61
CA ALA A 97 -4.19 17.19 15.31
C ALA A 97 -4.06 15.81 15.96
N ALA A 98 -4.73 15.61 17.10
CA ALA A 98 -4.74 14.32 17.80
C ALA A 98 -5.33 13.23 16.89
N PHE A 99 -4.64 12.10 16.79
CA PHE A 99 -5.07 10.93 16.02
C PHE A 99 -5.81 9.94 16.92
N GLU A 100 -7.02 9.55 16.51
CA GLU A 100 -7.72 8.43 17.14
C GLU A 100 -7.35 7.12 16.42
N PRO A 101 -6.73 6.14 17.10
CA PRO A 101 -6.41 4.86 16.50
C PRO A 101 -7.70 4.11 16.14
N LYS A 102 -7.75 3.59 14.92
CA LYS A 102 -8.85 2.79 14.40
C LYS A 102 -8.40 1.36 14.21
N ILE A 103 -9.27 0.41 14.50
CA ILE A 103 -9.06 -1.02 14.23
C ILE A 103 -10.18 -1.56 13.35
N ALA A 104 -9.87 -2.60 12.58
CA ALA A 104 -10.89 -3.33 11.85
C ALA A 104 -11.69 -4.19 12.83
N VAL A 105 -13.01 -4.24 12.63
CA VAL A 105 -13.90 -5.08 13.45
C VAL A 105 -14.76 -5.93 12.52
N VAL A 106 -14.77 -7.24 12.73
CA VAL A 106 -15.64 -8.18 12.03
C VAL A 106 -17.00 -8.21 12.72
N ARG A 107 -18.02 -7.69 12.04
CA ARG A 107 -19.39 -7.60 12.59
C ARG A 107 -20.27 -8.77 12.14
N CYS A 108 -19.74 -9.97 12.09
CA CYS A 108 -20.47 -11.15 11.65
C CYS A 108 -20.21 -12.31 12.60
N ASN A 109 -21.26 -12.98 13.00
CA ASN A 109 -21.20 -14.25 13.76
C ASN A 109 -21.63 -15.45 12.88
N GLY A 110 -21.48 -15.33 11.57
CA GLY A 110 -21.79 -16.37 10.57
C GLY A 110 -20.70 -17.43 10.49
N SER A 111 -20.35 -18.03 11.62
CA SER A 111 -19.44 -19.19 11.68
C SER A 111 -19.98 -20.36 10.87
N CYS A 112 -19.13 -21.37 10.58
CA CYS A 112 -19.53 -22.61 9.91
C CYS A 112 -20.72 -23.30 10.61
N GLN A 113 -20.87 -23.13 11.92
CA GLN A 113 -21.99 -23.66 12.70
C GLN A 113 -23.29 -22.84 12.50
N ASN A 114 -23.20 -21.52 12.47
CA ASN A 114 -24.35 -20.63 12.37
C ASN A 114 -24.84 -20.41 10.91
N SER A 115 -23.96 -20.62 9.94
CA SER A 115 -24.25 -20.47 8.52
C SER A 115 -23.65 -21.63 7.73
N PRO A 116 -24.30 -22.81 7.75
CA PRO A 116 -23.79 -23.98 7.08
C PRO A 116 -23.70 -23.76 5.56
N ALA A 117 -22.74 -24.46 4.94
CA ALA A 117 -22.57 -24.44 3.49
C ALA A 117 -23.80 -25.05 2.78
N LYS A 118 -24.28 -24.43 1.71
CA LYS A 118 -25.34 -24.94 0.84
C LYS A 118 -24.80 -25.80 -0.30
N VAL A 119 -23.60 -25.46 -0.75
CA VAL A 119 -22.91 -26.10 -1.88
C VAL A 119 -21.44 -26.22 -1.53
N HIS A 120 -20.73 -27.13 -2.16
CA HIS A 120 -19.28 -27.23 -2.04
C HIS A 120 -18.62 -26.51 -3.22
N TYR A 121 -17.68 -25.62 -2.92
CA TYR A 121 -16.95 -24.83 -3.91
C TYR A 121 -15.56 -25.45 -4.15
N GLU A 122 -15.34 -25.97 -5.35
CA GLU A 122 -14.06 -26.55 -5.78
C GLU A 122 -13.31 -25.62 -6.74
N GLY A 123 -13.32 -24.33 -6.46
CA GLY A 123 -12.65 -23.33 -7.28
C GLY A 123 -11.39 -22.75 -6.64
N ALA A 124 -10.88 -21.68 -7.23
CA ALA A 124 -9.74 -20.94 -6.67
C ALA A 124 -10.11 -20.31 -5.32
N ASP A 125 -9.18 -20.36 -4.35
CA ASP A 125 -9.31 -19.74 -3.02
C ASP A 125 -9.24 -18.21 -3.09
N ILE A 126 -10.23 -17.61 -3.76
CA ILE A 126 -10.37 -16.17 -3.99
C ILE A 126 -11.83 -15.78 -3.74
N CYS A 127 -12.05 -14.92 -2.73
CA CYS A 127 -13.38 -14.45 -2.37
C CYS A 127 -14.10 -13.76 -3.53
N ALA A 128 -13.38 -12.97 -4.32
CA ALA A 128 -13.93 -12.27 -5.46
C ALA A 128 -14.54 -13.24 -6.49
N PHE A 129 -13.89 -14.36 -6.79
CA PHE A 129 -14.40 -15.37 -7.72
C PHE A 129 -15.56 -16.16 -7.12
N ALA A 130 -15.42 -16.63 -5.88
CA ALA A 130 -16.47 -17.38 -5.22
C ALA A 130 -17.78 -16.58 -5.05
N THR A 131 -17.67 -15.25 -4.91
CA THR A 131 -18.85 -14.37 -4.82
C THR A 131 -19.66 -14.32 -6.11
N THR A 132 -19.03 -14.46 -7.28
CA THR A 132 -19.71 -14.44 -8.57
C THR A 132 -20.46 -15.75 -8.85
N LEU A 133 -20.09 -16.84 -8.15
CA LEU A 133 -20.69 -18.16 -8.29
C LEU A 133 -21.69 -18.40 -7.13
N TYR A 134 -22.98 -18.29 -7.41
CA TYR A 134 -24.07 -18.55 -6.44
C TYR A 134 -23.98 -17.81 -5.12
N ALA A 135 -23.33 -16.65 -5.10
CA ALA A 135 -23.01 -15.90 -3.90
C ALA A 135 -22.15 -16.68 -2.85
N GLY A 136 -21.34 -17.65 -3.30
CA GLY A 136 -20.47 -18.47 -2.46
C GLY A 136 -21.18 -19.65 -1.79
N GLU A 137 -20.41 -20.45 -1.03
CA GLU A 137 -20.88 -21.69 -0.40
C GLU A 137 -21.92 -21.48 0.70
N GLY A 138 -21.77 -20.40 1.47
CA GLY A 138 -22.55 -20.18 2.69
C GLY A 138 -24.03 -19.89 2.47
N GLY A 139 -24.84 -20.24 3.47
CA GLY A 139 -26.26 -19.97 3.51
C GLY A 139 -26.62 -18.47 3.47
N CYS A 140 -25.70 -17.60 3.87
CA CYS A 140 -25.90 -16.16 3.89
C CYS A 140 -25.24 -15.46 2.69
N SER A 141 -26.03 -14.75 1.88
CA SER A 141 -25.52 -14.01 0.71
C SER A 141 -24.60 -12.84 1.07
N LYS A 142 -24.58 -12.40 2.33
CA LYS A 142 -23.72 -11.34 2.87
C LYS A 142 -22.62 -11.88 3.78
N GLY A 143 -22.65 -13.18 4.10
CA GLY A 143 -21.68 -13.82 5.01
C GLY A 143 -20.26 -13.86 4.45
N CYS A 144 -19.30 -13.97 5.35
CA CYS A 144 -17.91 -14.19 4.99
C CYS A 144 -17.75 -15.53 4.25
N LEU A 145 -16.86 -15.56 3.25
CA LEU A 145 -16.54 -16.78 2.48
C LEU A 145 -15.37 -17.57 3.05
N GLY A 146 -14.63 -17.00 3.99
CA GLY A 146 -13.50 -17.67 4.65
C GLY A 146 -12.25 -17.91 3.79
N LEU A 147 -12.22 -17.47 2.50
CA LEU A 147 -11.11 -17.76 1.57
C LEU A 147 -9.88 -16.84 1.74
N GLY A 148 -9.95 -15.86 2.64
CA GLY A 148 -8.78 -15.14 3.12
C GLY A 148 -8.22 -14.05 2.21
N ASP A 149 -8.97 -13.47 1.26
CA ASP A 149 -8.47 -12.35 0.44
C ASP A 149 -8.06 -11.14 1.30
N CYS A 150 -8.80 -10.86 2.38
CA CYS A 150 -8.47 -9.82 3.35
C CYS A 150 -7.15 -10.10 4.08
N VAL A 151 -6.87 -11.38 4.39
CA VAL A 151 -5.62 -11.82 5.03
C VAL A 151 -4.44 -11.63 4.09
N LYS A 152 -4.57 -12.11 2.83
CA LYS A 152 -3.52 -12.00 1.80
C LYS A 152 -3.16 -10.53 1.47
N LYS A 153 -4.08 -9.60 1.72
CA LYS A 153 -3.88 -8.17 1.47
C LYS A 153 -3.45 -7.36 2.70
N CYS A 154 -3.37 -7.99 3.86
CA CYS A 154 -2.92 -7.32 5.07
C CYS A 154 -1.38 -7.26 5.12
N ASN A 155 -0.81 -6.07 4.97
CA ASN A 155 0.64 -5.85 5.02
C ASN A 155 1.19 -5.79 6.46
N PHE A 156 0.31 -5.92 7.47
CA PHE A 156 0.66 -5.82 8.89
C PHE A 156 0.50 -7.15 9.63
N ASP A 157 0.15 -8.24 8.92
CA ASP A 157 -0.14 -9.56 9.50
C ASP A 157 -1.12 -9.52 10.68
N ALA A 158 -2.08 -8.57 10.61
CA ALA A 158 -3.07 -8.33 11.63
C ALA A 158 -4.34 -9.17 11.46
N LEU A 159 -4.41 -10.03 10.44
CA LEU A 159 -5.60 -10.81 10.10
C LEU A 159 -5.24 -12.28 9.85
N HIS A 160 -6.04 -13.18 10.39
CA HIS A 160 -6.00 -14.59 10.04
C HIS A 160 -7.43 -15.16 9.98
N ILE A 161 -7.62 -16.27 9.27
CA ILE A 161 -8.88 -17.01 9.31
C ILE A 161 -8.80 -18.03 10.43
N ASP A 162 -9.73 -17.94 11.36
CA ASP A 162 -9.90 -18.94 12.39
C ASP A 162 -10.47 -20.24 11.77
N LYS A 163 -9.80 -21.36 12.02
CA LYS A 163 -10.15 -22.65 11.44
C LYS A 163 -11.44 -23.25 12.00
N GLU A 164 -11.83 -22.88 13.22
CA GLU A 164 -13.02 -23.41 13.86
C GLU A 164 -14.28 -22.69 13.41
N THR A 165 -14.19 -21.37 13.27
CA THR A 165 -15.34 -20.53 12.90
C THR A 165 -15.41 -20.22 11.42
N GLY A 166 -14.29 -20.33 10.68
CA GLY A 166 -14.17 -19.92 9.28
C GLY A 166 -14.21 -18.40 9.08
N LEU A 167 -14.13 -17.61 10.16
CA LEU A 167 -14.23 -16.16 10.13
C LEU A 167 -12.84 -15.51 10.27
N PRO A 168 -12.64 -14.31 9.70
CA PRO A 168 -11.43 -13.54 9.93
C PRO A 168 -11.39 -13.00 11.36
N VAL A 169 -10.26 -13.21 12.01
CA VAL A 169 -9.95 -12.64 13.33
C VAL A 169 -8.93 -11.54 13.15
N VAL A 170 -9.12 -10.43 13.85
CA VAL A 170 -8.25 -9.25 13.81
C VAL A 170 -7.42 -9.20 15.08
N ASP A 171 -6.12 -9.09 14.94
CA ASP A 171 -5.18 -8.80 16.02
C ASP A 171 -5.17 -7.27 16.24
N PRO A 172 -5.71 -6.77 17.35
CA PRO A 172 -5.83 -5.33 17.60
C PRO A 172 -4.46 -4.65 17.76
N ASP A 173 -3.45 -5.38 18.26
CA ASP A 173 -2.11 -4.83 18.51
C ASP A 173 -1.33 -4.60 17.21
N LYS A 174 -1.64 -5.37 16.16
CA LYS A 174 -1.03 -5.23 14.83
C LYS A 174 -1.87 -4.40 13.86
N CYS A 175 -3.16 -4.26 14.13
CA CYS A 175 -4.08 -3.59 13.23
C CYS A 175 -3.92 -2.08 13.29
N VAL A 176 -3.56 -1.47 12.18
CA VAL A 176 -3.41 -0.01 12.03
C VAL A 176 -4.65 0.67 11.45
N GLY A 177 -5.76 -0.05 11.25
CA GLY A 177 -7.02 0.53 10.74
C GLY A 177 -6.97 1.07 9.32
N CYS A 178 -6.03 0.62 8.48
CA CYS A 178 -5.85 1.13 7.11
C CYS A 178 -7.03 0.89 6.15
N GLY A 179 -7.97 0.00 6.50
CA GLY A 179 -9.18 -0.27 5.73
C GLY A 179 -8.98 -1.08 4.44
N VAL A 180 -7.76 -1.53 4.12
CA VAL A 180 -7.49 -2.31 2.89
C VAL A 180 -8.26 -3.62 2.88
N CYS A 181 -8.40 -4.30 4.02
CA CYS A 181 -9.16 -5.54 4.16
C CYS A 181 -10.65 -5.33 3.83
N ALA A 182 -11.26 -4.21 4.24
CA ALA A 182 -12.64 -3.88 3.91
C ALA A 182 -12.82 -3.55 2.42
N LYS A 183 -11.89 -2.79 1.83
CA LYS A 183 -11.91 -2.48 0.38
C LYS A 183 -11.72 -3.71 -0.50
N THR A 184 -10.93 -4.69 -0.03
CA THR A 184 -10.67 -5.94 -0.77
C THR A 184 -11.84 -6.92 -0.67
N CYS A 185 -12.65 -6.81 0.39
CA CYS A 185 -13.74 -7.74 0.64
C CYS A 185 -14.89 -7.53 -0.36
N PRO A 186 -15.28 -8.55 -1.15
CA PRO A 186 -16.41 -8.42 -2.07
C PRO A 186 -17.77 -8.38 -1.35
N ARG A 187 -17.79 -8.57 -0.05
CA ARG A 187 -19.00 -8.48 0.80
C ARG A 187 -19.14 -7.13 1.53
N GLY A 188 -18.08 -6.30 1.53
CA GLY A 188 -18.06 -4.95 2.13
C GLY A 188 -17.67 -4.95 3.59
#